data_4eb616c0cb53980892d701e73202431d
#
_entry.id   4eb616c0cb53980892d701e73202431d
#
_cell.length_a   1.000
_cell.length_b   1.000
_cell.length_c   1.000
_cell.angle_alpha   90.00
_cell.angle_beta   90.00
_cell.angle_gamma   90.00
#
_symmetry.space_group_name_H-M   'P 1'
#
loop_
_entity.id
_entity.type
_entity.pdbx_description
1 polymer ?
#
loop_
_entity_poly.entity_id
_entity_poly.type
_entity_poly.pdbx_seq_one_letter_code
_entity_poly.pdbx_strand_id
1 'polypeptide(L)'
;EDTAQAIGADYKFSDGNTVKAGTIGDAGATSFFPSKNLGAYGDGGAIMTNDDELAAKLRMIVNHGQSERYYHDSIGVNSRLDSIQAAILKVKLKYLDGYNQAREEVANKYNSAFATTDHIITPVTADFTSHVYHQYTIKLKDASKRNELNKYLAAQGVPSMIYYPVPNHLQKAYSYYGYKEGDFRITEDLCSRVISFPIHTEMQNEQQDFIIENVLKFFSY
;
A
#
# COMPACT_ATOMS: atom_id res chain seq x y z
N GLU A 1 -14.21 0.88 0.18
CA GLU A 1 -12.92 0.26 0.55
C GLU A 1 -11.76 0.99 -0.11
N ASP A 2 -10.68 1.22 0.63
CA ASP A 2 -9.42 1.69 0.06
C ASP A 2 -8.51 0.49 -0.22
N THR A 3 -8.42 0.09 -1.46
CA THR A 3 -7.58 -1.03 -1.92
C THR A 3 -6.37 -0.56 -2.72
N ALA A 4 -5.96 0.70 -2.55
CA ALA A 4 -4.82 1.28 -3.27
C ALA A 4 -3.50 0.50 -3.06
N GLN A 5 -3.40 -0.29 -1.98
CA GLN A 5 -2.25 -1.16 -1.67
C GLN A 5 -2.66 -2.63 -1.46
N ALA A 6 -3.90 -3.02 -1.83
CA ALA A 6 -4.44 -4.34 -1.51
C ALA A 6 -5.01 -5.10 -2.72
N ILE A 7 -4.72 -4.64 -3.95
CA ILE A 7 -5.24 -5.31 -5.15
C ILE A 7 -4.81 -6.78 -5.22
N GLY A 8 -5.78 -7.69 -5.36
CA GLY A 8 -5.57 -9.13 -5.38
C GLY A 8 -5.57 -9.81 -4.02
N ALA A 9 -5.63 -9.06 -2.90
CA ALA A 9 -5.78 -9.64 -1.57
C ALA A 9 -7.13 -10.34 -1.41
N ASP A 10 -7.13 -11.41 -0.63
CA ASP A 10 -8.34 -12.18 -0.28
C ASP A 10 -8.81 -11.82 1.12
N TYR A 11 -10.14 -11.78 1.30
CA TYR A 11 -10.79 -11.70 2.59
C TYR A 11 -11.72 -12.89 2.76
N LYS A 12 -11.52 -13.64 3.86
CA LYS A 12 -12.32 -14.81 4.21
C LYS A 12 -13.28 -14.47 5.33
N PHE A 13 -14.57 -14.56 5.05
CA PHE A 13 -15.62 -14.39 6.04
C PHE A 13 -15.72 -15.59 7.00
N SER A 14 -16.41 -15.39 8.12
CA SER A 14 -16.62 -16.43 9.15
C SER A 14 -17.43 -17.64 8.66
N ASP A 15 -18.23 -17.47 7.61
CA ASP A 15 -18.98 -18.53 6.93
C ASP A 15 -18.13 -19.34 5.93
N GLY A 16 -16.86 -18.96 5.76
CA GLY A 16 -15.90 -19.59 4.85
C GLY A 16 -15.89 -19.03 3.43
N ASN A 17 -16.81 -18.11 3.10
CA ASN A 17 -16.79 -17.43 1.80
C ASN A 17 -15.55 -16.55 1.68
N THR A 18 -14.91 -16.55 0.49
CA THR A 18 -13.72 -15.75 0.21
C THR A 18 -13.98 -14.83 -0.97
N VAL A 19 -13.65 -13.56 -0.80
CA VAL A 19 -13.81 -12.50 -1.80
C VAL A 19 -12.54 -11.68 -1.94
N LYS A 20 -12.38 -10.97 -3.05
CA LYS A 20 -11.27 -10.05 -3.25
C LYS A 20 -11.51 -8.72 -2.52
N ALA A 21 -10.47 -8.18 -1.92
CA ALA A 21 -10.48 -6.82 -1.38
C ALA A 21 -10.91 -5.81 -2.46
N GLY A 22 -11.78 -4.89 -2.10
CA GLY A 22 -12.40 -3.92 -3.01
C GLY A 22 -13.73 -4.36 -3.60
N THR A 23 -14.26 -5.53 -3.18
CA THR A 23 -15.55 -6.06 -3.66
C THR A 23 -16.56 -6.31 -2.53
N ILE A 24 -16.27 -5.85 -1.31
CA ILE A 24 -17.07 -6.10 -0.10
C ILE A 24 -18.02 -4.93 0.19
N GLY A 25 -17.51 -3.70 0.12
CA GLY A 25 -18.29 -2.49 0.38
C GLY A 25 -19.11 -2.02 -0.83
N ASP A 26 -19.80 -0.90 -0.68
CA ASP A 26 -20.57 -0.27 -1.76
C ASP A 26 -19.70 0.09 -2.96
N ALA A 27 -18.46 0.47 -2.70
CA ALA A 27 -17.42 0.72 -3.71
C ALA A 27 -16.01 0.42 -3.18
N GLY A 28 -15.15 -0.09 -4.04
CA GLY A 28 -13.72 -0.28 -3.79
C GLY A 28 -12.89 0.63 -4.71
N ALA A 29 -11.97 1.40 -4.15
CA ALA A 29 -11.07 2.25 -4.92
C ALA A 29 -9.66 1.68 -4.90
N THR A 30 -9.03 1.55 -6.07
CA THR A 30 -7.64 1.08 -6.20
C THR A 30 -6.78 2.06 -6.98
N SER A 31 -5.47 1.94 -6.81
CA SER A 31 -4.46 2.78 -7.46
C SER A 31 -3.63 1.95 -8.43
N PHE A 32 -3.38 2.52 -9.60
CA PHE A 32 -2.44 1.99 -10.59
C PHE A 32 -1.16 2.85 -10.70
N PHE A 33 -0.86 3.64 -9.67
CA PHE A 33 0.42 4.36 -9.60
C PHE A 33 1.59 3.40 -9.91
N PRO A 34 2.64 3.81 -10.63
CA PRO A 34 3.66 2.90 -11.18
C PRO A 34 4.30 1.92 -10.19
N SER A 35 4.43 2.31 -8.91
CA SER A 35 5.01 1.43 -7.86
C SER A 35 4.04 0.40 -7.27
N LYS A 36 2.74 0.46 -7.61
CA LYS A 36 1.73 -0.46 -7.07
C LYS A 36 1.93 -1.88 -7.62
N ASN A 37 1.39 -2.88 -6.91
CA ASN A 37 1.47 -4.29 -7.33
C ASN A 37 0.94 -4.49 -8.76
N LEU A 38 -0.12 -3.76 -9.11
CA LEU A 38 -0.59 -3.58 -10.49
C LEU A 38 -0.37 -2.11 -10.90
N GLY A 39 0.86 -1.75 -11.20
CA GLY A 39 1.22 -0.38 -11.60
C GLY A 39 1.14 -0.17 -13.11
N ALA A 40 0.56 0.95 -13.54
CA ALA A 40 0.66 1.48 -14.89
C ALA A 40 2.05 2.13 -15.12
N TYR A 41 2.24 2.81 -16.25
CA TYR A 41 3.45 3.61 -16.54
C TYR A 41 3.18 5.13 -16.38
N GLY A 42 2.17 5.47 -15.60
CA GLY A 42 1.74 6.80 -15.21
C GLY A 42 0.63 6.70 -14.18
N ASP A 43 0.02 7.82 -13.82
CA ASP A 43 -1.08 7.84 -12.87
C ASP A 43 -2.31 7.10 -13.42
N GLY A 44 -3.01 6.44 -12.53
CA GLY A 44 -4.22 5.71 -12.84
C GLY A 44 -4.86 5.10 -11.59
N GLY A 45 -6.10 4.70 -11.72
CA GLY A 45 -6.88 4.01 -10.70
C GLY A 45 -8.17 3.48 -11.27
N ALA A 46 -8.90 2.74 -10.43
CA ALA A 46 -10.24 2.26 -10.76
C ALA A 46 -11.12 2.28 -9.52
N ILE A 47 -12.42 2.39 -9.76
CA ILE A 47 -13.45 2.18 -8.75
C ILE A 47 -14.27 0.96 -9.19
N MET A 48 -14.47 0.04 -8.27
CA MET A 48 -15.24 -1.18 -8.44
C MET A 48 -16.54 -1.06 -7.64
N THR A 49 -17.66 -1.44 -8.20
CA THR A 49 -18.94 -1.50 -7.51
C THR A 49 -19.85 -2.51 -8.17
N ASN A 50 -20.76 -3.10 -7.39
CA ASN A 50 -21.86 -3.94 -7.88
C ASN A 50 -23.18 -3.17 -8.02
N ASP A 51 -23.18 -1.87 -7.74
CA ASP A 51 -24.34 -0.97 -7.87
C ASP A 51 -24.29 -0.26 -9.22
N ASP A 52 -25.23 -0.59 -10.10
CA ASP A 52 -25.32 -0.02 -11.45
C ASP A 52 -25.62 1.48 -11.46
N GLU A 53 -26.42 1.97 -10.51
CA GLU A 53 -26.73 3.41 -10.40
C GLU A 53 -25.48 4.18 -9.95
N LEU A 54 -24.75 3.65 -8.96
CA LEU A 54 -23.48 4.22 -8.52
C LEU A 54 -22.44 4.19 -9.65
N ALA A 55 -22.36 3.09 -10.41
CA ALA A 55 -21.45 2.97 -11.55
C ALA A 55 -21.75 4.01 -12.64
N ALA A 56 -23.04 4.23 -12.96
CA ALA A 56 -23.46 5.25 -13.92
C ALA A 56 -23.10 6.66 -13.44
N LYS A 57 -23.34 6.97 -12.17
CA LYS A 57 -23.00 8.26 -11.53
C LYS A 57 -21.49 8.50 -11.53
N LEU A 58 -20.70 7.50 -11.19
CA LEU A 58 -19.23 7.59 -11.21
C LEU A 58 -18.70 7.87 -12.61
N ARG A 59 -19.19 7.16 -13.64
CA ARG A 59 -18.81 7.40 -15.05
C ARG A 59 -19.16 8.82 -15.51
N MET A 60 -20.32 9.32 -15.09
CA MET A 60 -20.74 10.70 -15.38
C MET A 60 -19.75 11.71 -14.74
N ILE A 61 -19.46 11.55 -13.44
CA ILE A 61 -18.57 12.46 -12.71
C ILE A 61 -17.17 12.52 -13.32
N VAL A 62 -16.56 11.36 -13.60
CA VAL A 62 -15.17 11.31 -14.16
C VAL A 62 -15.09 11.82 -15.60
N ASN A 63 -16.22 11.99 -16.25
CA ASN A 63 -16.34 12.53 -17.62
C ASN A 63 -17.04 13.89 -17.63
N HIS A 64 -16.54 14.85 -16.86
CA HIS A 64 -17.02 16.22 -16.80
C HIS A 64 -18.47 16.40 -16.32
N GLY A 65 -19.06 15.43 -15.62
CA GLY A 65 -20.47 15.46 -15.21
C GLY A 65 -21.47 15.29 -16.35
N GLN A 66 -21.03 14.71 -17.49
CA GLN A 66 -21.89 14.50 -18.66
C GLN A 66 -22.65 13.19 -18.58
N SER A 67 -23.99 13.25 -18.67
CA SER A 67 -24.86 12.10 -18.93
C SER A 67 -24.89 11.75 -20.43
N GLU A 68 -24.96 12.76 -21.26
CA GLU A 68 -24.85 12.69 -22.72
C GLU A 68 -23.82 13.72 -23.22
N ARG A 69 -23.30 13.54 -24.42
CA ARG A 69 -22.31 14.43 -25.00
C ARG A 69 -22.78 15.88 -25.02
N TYR A 70 -22.04 16.77 -24.34
CA TYR A 70 -22.33 18.19 -24.13
C TYR A 70 -23.46 18.54 -23.17
N TYR A 71 -24.10 17.55 -22.52
CA TYR A 71 -25.10 17.78 -21.48
C TYR A 71 -24.54 17.42 -20.12
N HIS A 72 -24.34 18.42 -19.26
CA HIS A 72 -23.70 18.32 -17.95
C HIS A 72 -24.75 18.37 -16.85
N ASP A 73 -25.12 17.22 -16.31
CA ASP A 73 -26.16 17.12 -15.27
C ASP A 73 -25.61 17.34 -13.87
N SER A 74 -24.27 17.27 -13.72
CA SER A 74 -23.61 17.52 -12.47
C SER A 74 -22.22 18.15 -12.67
N ILE A 75 -21.64 18.67 -11.57
CA ILE A 75 -20.24 19.07 -11.57
C ILE A 75 -19.40 17.79 -11.61
N GLY A 76 -18.47 17.72 -12.55
CA GLY A 76 -17.57 16.59 -12.71
C GLY A 76 -16.13 17.00 -12.97
N VAL A 77 -15.27 16.02 -13.18
CA VAL A 77 -13.84 16.16 -13.41
C VAL A 77 -13.44 15.41 -14.69
N ASN A 78 -12.27 15.73 -15.24
CA ASN A 78 -11.63 14.88 -16.24
C ASN A 78 -10.72 13.89 -15.50
N SER A 79 -11.24 12.69 -15.23
CA SER A 79 -10.50 11.64 -14.50
C SER A 79 -10.74 10.29 -15.18
N ARG A 80 -10.23 10.15 -16.39
CA ARG A 80 -10.34 8.95 -17.21
C ARG A 80 -8.99 8.27 -17.34
N LEU A 81 -8.97 6.94 -17.25
CA LEU A 81 -7.75 6.17 -17.49
C LEU A 81 -7.38 6.23 -18.98
N ASP A 82 -6.17 6.65 -19.29
CA ASP A 82 -5.67 6.68 -20.67
C ASP A 82 -5.61 5.26 -21.26
N SER A 83 -5.98 5.14 -22.55
CA SER A 83 -5.99 3.86 -23.27
C SER A 83 -4.61 3.18 -23.30
N ILE A 84 -3.52 3.95 -23.33
CA ILE A 84 -2.15 3.43 -23.25
C ILE A 84 -1.93 2.77 -21.89
N GLN A 85 -2.31 3.44 -20.79
CA GLN A 85 -2.18 2.89 -19.45
C GLN A 85 -3.06 1.63 -19.27
N ALA A 86 -4.28 1.66 -19.80
CA ALA A 86 -5.17 0.51 -19.81
C ALA A 86 -4.59 -0.70 -20.58
N ALA A 87 -3.92 -0.46 -21.69
CA ALA A 87 -3.26 -1.51 -22.47
C ALA A 87 -2.10 -2.15 -21.69
N ILE A 88 -1.29 -1.34 -21.01
CA ILE A 88 -0.20 -1.81 -20.13
C ILE A 88 -0.76 -2.65 -18.99
N LEU A 89 -1.78 -2.14 -18.30
CA LEU A 89 -2.43 -2.84 -17.19
C LEU A 89 -3.04 -4.16 -17.64
N LYS A 90 -3.67 -4.22 -18.81
CA LYS A 90 -4.22 -5.46 -19.40
C LYS A 90 -3.16 -6.55 -19.60
N VAL A 91 -1.92 -6.18 -19.93
CA VAL A 91 -0.79 -7.11 -20.01
C VAL A 91 -0.39 -7.58 -18.61
N LYS A 92 -0.16 -6.63 -17.69
CA LYS A 92 0.36 -6.89 -16.34
C LYS A 92 -0.63 -7.63 -15.43
N LEU A 93 -1.94 -7.39 -15.61
CA LEU A 93 -3.00 -8.04 -14.80
C LEU A 93 -2.92 -9.57 -14.85
N LYS A 94 -2.48 -10.14 -15.95
CA LYS A 94 -2.32 -11.60 -16.11
C LYS A 94 -1.26 -12.20 -15.18
N TYR A 95 -0.37 -11.37 -14.64
CA TYR A 95 0.75 -11.76 -13.80
C TYR A 95 0.57 -11.31 -12.34
N LEU A 96 -0.55 -10.67 -12.00
CA LEU A 96 -0.76 -10.06 -10.69
C LEU A 96 -0.62 -11.05 -9.54
N ASP A 97 -1.21 -12.25 -9.68
CA ASP A 97 -1.14 -13.28 -8.63
C ASP A 97 0.30 -13.73 -8.41
N GLY A 98 1.08 -13.93 -9.48
CA GLY A 98 2.50 -14.23 -9.38
C GLY A 98 3.32 -13.09 -8.77
N TYR A 99 2.96 -11.83 -9.06
CA TYR A 99 3.61 -10.67 -8.43
C TYR A 99 3.34 -10.61 -6.93
N ASN A 100 2.10 -10.87 -6.51
CA ASN A 100 1.73 -10.88 -5.11
C ASN A 100 2.41 -12.04 -4.37
N GLN A 101 2.47 -13.24 -4.97
CA GLN A 101 3.18 -14.38 -4.41
C GLN A 101 4.68 -14.10 -4.24
N ALA A 102 5.35 -13.55 -5.24
CA ALA A 102 6.78 -13.21 -5.14
C ALA A 102 7.05 -12.21 -4.01
N ARG A 103 6.17 -11.22 -3.81
CA ARG A 103 6.27 -10.28 -2.68
C ARG A 103 6.03 -10.96 -1.34
N GLU A 104 5.11 -11.90 -1.25
CA GLU A 104 4.86 -12.69 -0.05
C GLU A 104 6.08 -13.55 0.32
N GLU A 105 6.74 -14.19 -0.65
CA GLU A 105 7.98 -14.95 -0.44
C GLU A 105 9.09 -14.06 0.13
N VAL A 106 9.30 -12.87 -0.43
CA VAL A 106 10.25 -11.88 0.10
C VAL A 106 9.88 -11.47 1.54
N ALA A 107 8.60 -11.19 1.80
CA ALA A 107 8.14 -10.80 3.12
C ALA A 107 8.35 -11.93 4.15
N ASN A 108 8.09 -13.18 3.79
CA ASN A 108 8.29 -14.34 4.66
C ASN A 108 9.77 -14.55 5.03
N LYS A 109 10.69 -14.33 4.08
CA LYS A 109 12.12 -14.38 4.38
C LYS A 109 12.54 -13.25 5.33
N TYR A 110 12.04 -12.03 5.15
CA TYR A 110 12.25 -10.93 6.10
C TYR A 110 11.67 -11.25 7.48
N ASN A 111 10.44 -11.75 7.55
CA ASN A 111 9.79 -12.11 8.82
C ASN A 111 10.62 -13.14 9.58
N SER A 112 11.11 -14.19 8.89
CA SER A 112 11.94 -15.24 9.49
C SER A 112 13.27 -14.69 10.01
N ALA A 113 13.93 -13.82 9.25
CA ALA A 113 15.19 -13.23 9.64
C ALA A 113 15.04 -12.26 10.84
N PHE A 114 14.02 -11.40 10.82
CA PHE A 114 13.83 -10.39 11.86
C PHE A 114 13.17 -10.95 13.14
N ALA A 115 12.59 -12.14 13.10
CA ALA A 115 12.15 -12.84 14.31
C ALA A 115 13.31 -13.19 15.27
N THR A 116 14.56 -13.12 14.80
CA THR A 116 15.77 -13.39 15.59
C THR A 116 16.20 -12.23 16.48
N THR A 117 15.57 -11.06 16.36
CA THR A 117 15.93 -9.86 17.14
C THR A 117 14.73 -9.31 17.91
N ASP A 118 14.99 -8.83 19.12
CA ASP A 118 13.97 -8.18 19.96
C ASP A 118 13.73 -6.71 19.62
N HIS A 119 14.46 -6.14 18.66
CA HIS A 119 14.36 -4.71 18.31
C HIS A 119 13.25 -4.42 17.29
N ILE A 120 12.79 -5.44 16.56
CA ILE A 120 11.88 -5.33 15.43
C ILE A 120 10.56 -6.06 15.72
N ILE A 121 9.47 -5.44 15.30
CA ILE A 121 8.15 -6.06 15.23
C ILE A 121 7.78 -6.14 13.75
N THR A 122 7.67 -7.35 13.22
CA THR A 122 7.29 -7.63 11.84
C THR A 122 5.79 -7.45 11.62
N PRO A 123 5.34 -7.20 10.37
CA PRO A 123 3.91 -7.14 10.06
C PRO A 123 3.25 -8.51 10.31
N VAL A 124 2.01 -8.46 10.76
CA VAL A 124 1.17 -9.65 11.00
C VAL A 124 0.15 -9.76 9.88
N THR A 125 0.03 -10.95 9.30
CA THR A 125 -1.08 -11.30 8.43
C THR A 125 -2.19 -11.93 9.28
N ALA A 126 -3.41 -11.39 9.21
CA ALA A 126 -4.55 -11.95 9.92
C ALA A 126 -5.01 -13.26 9.26
N ASP A 127 -5.51 -14.22 10.05
CA ASP A 127 -5.88 -15.56 9.58
C ASP A 127 -7.02 -15.59 8.54
N PHE A 128 -7.76 -14.49 8.46
CA PHE A 128 -8.90 -14.33 7.56
C PHE A 128 -8.56 -13.55 6.29
N THR A 129 -7.29 -13.26 6.00
CA THR A 129 -6.88 -12.50 4.81
C THR A 129 -5.55 -12.97 4.25
N SER A 130 -5.30 -12.69 2.97
CA SER A 130 -3.96 -12.71 2.40
C SER A 130 -3.36 -11.30 2.42
N HIS A 131 -2.04 -11.19 2.46
CA HIS A 131 -1.33 -9.91 2.40
C HIS A 131 -0.49 -9.82 1.13
N VAL A 132 -0.69 -8.78 0.34
CA VAL A 132 -0.03 -8.63 -0.98
C VAL A 132 1.28 -7.82 -0.92
N TYR A 133 1.67 -7.37 0.24
CA TYR A 133 2.93 -6.68 0.53
C TYR A 133 3.35 -5.65 -0.52
N HIS A 134 2.47 -4.67 -0.78
CA HIS A 134 2.88 -3.51 -1.56
C HIS A 134 4.12 -2.85 -0.95
N GLN A 135 4.15 -2.77 0.37
CA GLN A 135 5.28 -2.34 1.18
C GLN A 135 5.57 -3.42 2.24
N TYR A 136 6.83 -3.61 2.59
CA TYR A 136 7.22 -4.37 3.77
C TYR A 136 7.61 -3.40 4.87
N THR A 137 6.69 -3.14 5.77
CA THR A 137 6.83 -2.14 6.84
C THR A 137 6.94 -2.82 8.18
N ILE A 138 8.06 -2.60 8.86
CA ILE A 138 8.29 -3.05 10.24
C ILE A 138 8.05 -1.92 11.23
N LYS A 139 7.86 -2.27 12.50
CA LYS A 139 7.84 -1.33 13.61
C LYS A 139 9.05 -1.58 14.51
N LEU A 140 9.81 -0.53 14.83
CA LEU A 140 10.87 -0.63 15.84
C LEU A 140 10.29 -0.53 17.26
N LYS A 141 10.82 -1.33 18.21
CA LYS A 141 10.44 -1.21 19.63
C LYS A 141 10.91 0.11 20.23
N ASP A 142 12.07 0.62 19.80
CA ASP A 142 12.60 1.93 20.19
C ASP A 142 12.46 2.94 19.04
N ALA A 143 11.57 3.93 19.23
CA ALA A 143 11.31 4.98 18.25
C ALA A 143 12.56 5.83 17.93
N SER A 144 13.47 6.01 18.89
CA SER A 144 14.69 6.81 18.70
C SER A 144 15.60 6.22 17.62
N LYS A 145 15.58 4.90 17.45
CA LYS A 145 16.43 4.18 16.50
C LYS A 145 15.98 4.26 15.05
N ARG A 146 14.72 4.66 14.77
CA ARG A 146 14.19 4.68 13.40
C ARG A 146 14.99 5.56 12.45
N ASN A 147 15.27 6.79 12.85
CA ASN A 147 16.02 7.73 12.00
C ASN A 147 17.51 7.36 11.91
N GLU A 148 18.08 6.78 12.97
CA GLU A 148 19.44 6.27 12.97
C GLU A 148 19.58 5.09 11.99
N LEU A 149 18.66 4.12 12.06
CA LEU A 149 18.61 2.98 11.15
C LEU A 149 18.44 3.44 9.68
N ASN A 150 17.51 4.38 9.41
CA ASN A 150 17.31 4.90 8.07
C ASN A 150 18.59 5.53 7.49
N LYS A 151 19.31 6.34 8.28
CA LYS A 151 20.59 6.94 7.88
C LYS A 151 21.68 5.91 7.69
N TYR A 152 21.78 4.93 8.61
CA TYR A 152 22.75 3.85 8.51
C TYR A 152 22.55 3.04 7.23
N LEU A 153 21.32 2.61 6.95
CA LEU A 153 20.99 1.84 5.74
C LEU A 153 21.30 2.63 4.46
N ALA A 154 20.98 3.92 4.44
CA ALA A 154 21.32 4.79 3.30
C ALA A 154 22.84 4.85 3.07
N ALA A 155 23.65 4.91 4.13
CA ALA A 155 25.10 4.89 4.04
C ALA A 155 25.66 3.55 3.53
N GLN A 156 24.91 2.45 3.71
CA GLN A 156 25.24 1.13 3.15
C GLN A 156 24.67 0.92 1.72
N GLY A 157 24.00 1.92 1.13
CA GLY A 157 23.36 1.80 -0.18
C GLY A 157 22.04 1.06 -0.16
N VAL A 158 21.44 0.83 1.01
CA VAL A 158 20.12 0.20 1.17
C VAL A 158 19.05 1.29 1.25
N PRO A 159 18.19 1.47 0.22
CA PRO A 159 17.08 2.41 0.30
C PRO A 159 16.05 1.93 1.32
N SER A 160 15.65 2.80 2.22
CA SER A 160 14.54 2.54 3.14
C SER A 160 13.67 3.80 3.25
N MET A 161 12.38 3.59 3.46
CA MET A 161 11.40 4.68 3.44
C MET A 161 10.57 4.69 4.71
N ILE A 162 10.09 5.88 5.09
CA ILE A 162 9.20 6.04 6.25
C ILE A 162 7.81 6.38 5.72
N TYR A 163 6.90 5.41 5.76
CA TYR A 163 5.51 5.55 5.33
C TYR A 163 4.57 5.42 6.54
N TYR A 164 4.17 6.55 7.22
CA TYR A 164 4.49 7.95 6.90
C TYR A 164 5.01 8.65 8.16
N PRO A 165 5.84 9.71 8.06
CA PRO A 165 6.47 10.33 9.22
C PRO A 165 5.53 11.24 10.03
N VAL A 166 4.43 11.70 9.42
CA VAL A 166 3.47 12.62 10.05
C VAL A 166 2.06 12.04 9.91
N PRO A 167 1.32 11.88 11.01
CA PRO A 167 -0.07 11.43 10.98
C PRO A 167 -0.97 12.45 10.25
N ASN A 168 -1.98 11.96 9.52
CA ASN A 168 -2.84 12.82 8.71
C ASN A 168 -3.51 13.94 9.53
N HIS A 169 -3.97 13.65 10.75
CA HIS A 169 -4.64 14.65 11.60
C HIS A 169 -3.72 15.78 12.04
N LEU A 170 -2.38 15.59 12.01
CA LEU A 170 -1.38 16.61 12.31
C LEU A 170 -0.84 17.31 11.05
N GLN A 171 -1.30 16.94 9.86
CA GLN A 171 -0.94 17.63 8.63
C GLN A 171 -1.61 19.02 8.60
N LYS A 172 -0.85 20.03 8.21
CA LYS A 172 -1.36 21.40 8.10
C LYS A 172 -2.63 21.52 7.25
N ALA A 173 -2.75 20.69 6.20
CA ALA A 173 -3.90 20.64 5.32
C ALA A 173 -5.21 20.26 6.03
N TYR A 174 -5.13 19.55 7.15
CA TYR A 174 -6.28 19.06 7.91
C TYR A 174 -6.50 19.80 9.25
N SER A 175 -5.74 20.90 9.49
CA SER A 175 -5.83 21.68 10.75
C SER A 175 -7.23 22.21 11.05
N TYR A 176 -8.08 22.39 10.02
CA TYR A 176 -9.45 22.85 10.18
C TYR A 176 -10.39 21.85 10.89
N TYR A 177 -10.00 20.56 11.01
CA TYR A 177 -10.75 19.60 11.82
C TYR A 177 -10.51 19.75 13.33
N GLY A 178 -9.52 20.54 13.76
CA GLY A 178 -9.26 20.86 15.17
C GLY A 178 -8.56 19.75 15.96
N TYR A 179 -8.14 18.67 15.33
CA TYR A 179 -7.36 17.62 15.98
C TYR A 179 -5.95 18.10 16.35
N LYS A 180 -5.41 17.53 17.42
CA LYS A 180 -4.10 17.86 17.97
C LYS A 180 -3.33 16.62 18.37
N GLU A 181 -2.06 16.78 18.70
CA GLU A 181 -1.21 15.72 19.26
C GLU A 181 -1.85 15.10 20.50
N GLY A 182 -1.83 13.76 20.56
CA GLY A 182 -2.44 12.94 21.60
C GLY A 182 -3.86 12.45 21.28
N ASP A 183 -4.53 12.99 20.25
CA ASP A 183 -5.89 12.58 19.90
C ASP A 183 -5.93 11.19 19.23
N PHE A 184 -4.86 10.81 18.50
CA PHE A 184 -4.74 9.50 17.83
C PHE A 184 -3.41 8.82 18.18
N ARG A 185 -3.23 8.48 19.45
CA ARG A 185 -1.97 7.98 20.04
C ARG A 185 -1.39 6.78 19.29
N ILE A 186 -2.22 5.84 18.81
CA ILE A 186 -1.74 4.66 18.07
C ILE A 186 -1.11 5.09 16.73
N THR A 187 -1.77 5.98 15.98
CA THR A 187 -1.25 6.49 14.71
C THR A 187 0.04 7.28 14.93
N GLU A 188 0.08 8.11 15.97
CA GLU A 188 1.25 8.91 16.32
C GLU A 188 2.44 8.02 16.71
N ASP A 189 2.21 6.97 17.53
CA ASP A 189 3.23 5.98 17.88
C ASP A 189 3.75 5.26 16.62
N LEU A 190 2.86 4.79 15.74
CA LEU A 190 3.25 4.13 14.49
C LEU A 190 4.10 5.06 13.60
N CYS A 191 3.69 6.30 13.39
CA CYS A 191 4.45 7.29 12.61
C CYS A 191 5.86 7.54 13.16
N SER A 192 6.07 7.36 14.47
CA SER A 192 7.37 7.51 15.11
C SER A 192 8.30 6.31 14.93
N ARG A 193 7.74 5.09 14.69
CA ARG A 193 8.46 3.81 14.76
C ARG A 193 8.60 3.06 13.45
N VAL A 194 7.73 3.32 12.46
CA VAL A 194 7.68 2.53 11.23
C VAL A 194 8.81 2.87 10.27
N ILE A 195 9.33 1.84 9.59
CA ILE A 195 10.26 1.95 8.48
C ILE A 195 9.98 0.80 7.50
N SER A 196 10.07 1.09 6.20
CA SER A 196 9.80 0.12 5.13
C SER A 196 11.08 -0.23 4.40
N PHE A 197 11.27 -1.53 4.15
CA PHE A 197 12.41 -2.06 3.42
C PHE A 197 12.06 -2.36 1.96
N PRO A 198 13.07 -2.46 1.07
CA PRO A 198 12.84 -2.78 -0.33
C PRO A 198 12.08 -4.10 -0.49
N ILE A 199 11.07 -4.10 -1.34
CA ILE A 199 10.30 -5.28 -1.73
C ILE A 199 9.82 -5.11 -3.17
N HIS A 200 10.11 -6.09 -4.02
CA HIS A 200 9.64 -6.13 -5.41
C HIS A 200 9.65 -7.58 -5.94
N THR A 201 9.03 -7.78 -7.09
CA THR A 201 8.81 -9.11 -7.68
C THR A 201 10.10 -9.76 -8.20
N GLU A 202 11.13 -8.98 -8.48
CA GLU A 202 12.42 -9.42 -9.02
C GLU A 202 13.54 -9.38 -7.97
N MET A 203 13.19 -9.44 -6.67
CA MET A 203 14.17 -9.40 -5.57
C MET A 203 15.08 -10.61 -5.62
N GLN A 204 16.38 -10.38 -5.83
CA GLN A 204 17.38 -11.45 -5.78
C GLN A 204 17.70 -11.82 -4.33
N ASN A 205 18.02 -13.09 -4.09
CA ASN A 205 18.36 -13.57 -2.74
C ASN A 205 19.52 -12.80 -2.12
N GLU A 206 20.56 -12.53 -2.91
CA GLU A 206 21.75 -11.81 -2.47
C GLU A 206 21.44 -10.36 -2.07
N GLN A 207 20.54 -9.70 -2.79
CA GLN A 207 20.07 -8.36 -2.44
C GLN A 207 19.31 -8.38 -1.11
N GLN A 208 18.43 -9.34 -0.94
CA GLN A 208 17.64 -9.48 0.28
C GLN A 208 18.53 -9.84 1.48
N ASP A 209 19.48 -10.76 1.31
CA ASP A 209 20.43 -11.14 2.36
C ASP A 209 21.28 -9.95 2.79
N PHE A 210 21.78 -9.16 1.84
CA PHE A 210 22.50 -7.93 2.12
C PHE A 210 21.68 -6.93 2.96
N ILE A 211 20.38 -6.76 2.64
CA ILE A 211 19.50 -5.89 3.43
C ILE A 211 19.33 -6.45 4.84
N ILE A 212 19.05 -7.75 4.97
CA ILE A 212 18.85 -8.42 6.26
C ILE A 212 20.10 -8.28 7.14
N GLU A 213 21.28 -8.59 6.60
CA GLU A 213 22.55 -8.50 7.31
C GLU A 213 22.80 -7.09 7.83
N ASN A 214 22.59 -6.07 7.01
CA ASN A 214 22.79 -4.68 7.44
C ASN A 214 21.80 -4.24 8.50
N VAL A 215 20.53 -4.66 8.41
CA VAL A 215 19.52 -4.36 9.44
C VAL A 215 19.91 -5.01 10.77
N LEU A 216 20.25 -6.29 10.78
CA LEU A 216 20.63 -7.02 12.00
C LEU A 216 21.93 -6.48 12.60
N LYS A 217 22.93 -6.16 11.75
CA LYS A 217 24.20 -5.58 12.17
C LYS A 217 24.03 -4.24 12.89
N PHE A 218 23.08 -3.40 12.46
CA PHE A 218 22.79 -2.13 13.14
C PHE A 218 22.41 -2.32 14.62
N PHE A 219 21.74 -3.42 14.96
CA PHE A 219 21.31 -3.72 16.33
C PHE A 219 22.31 -4.56 17.13
N SER A 220 23.43 -4.98 16.53
CA SER A 220 24.44 -5.79 17.22
C SER A 220 25.47 -4.94 17.99
N TYR A 221 25.35 -3.63 17.90
CA TYR A 221 26.19 -2.63 18.57
C TYR A 221 25.34 -1.79 19.53
#